data_b5a4cc9a384f4852d64632fc602a95e7
#
_entry.id   b5a4cc9a384f4852d64632fc602a95e7
#
_cell.length_a   1.000
_cell.length_b   1.000
_cell.length_c   1.000
_cell.angle_alpha   90.00
_cell.angle_beta   90.00
_cell.angle_gamma   90.00
#
_symmetry.space_group_name_H-M   'P 1'
#
loop_
_entity.id
_entity.type
_entity.pdbx_description
1 polymer ?
#
loop_
_entity_poly.entity_id
_entity_poly.type
_entity_poly.pdbx_seq_one_letter_code
_entity_poly.pdbx_strand_id
1 'polypeptide(L)'
;AYCGCNLEYRDMQVDHVIPLNGWSEQGTDTVDNMLPACRSCNHYKSRSTLEGFRKMVAAMPDTLMRDSNTYKNAVRFGLVIPNKKPVVFYFEENN
;
A
#
# COMPACT_ATOMS: atom_id res chain seq x y z
N ALA A 1 5.93 0.19 -7.47
CA ALA A 1 6.42 1.43 -6.83
C ALA A 1 6.25 1.40 -5.31
N TYR A 2 5.21 0.76 -4.82
CA TYR A 2 4.89 0.86 -3.38
C TYR A 2 5.53 -0.27 -2.56
N CYS A 3 5.25 -1.53 -2.88
CA CYS A 3 5.77 -2.67 -2.11
C CYS A 3 7.14 -3.16 -2.56
N GLY A 4 7.63 -2.72 -3.71
CA GLY A 4 8.94 -3.11 -4.22
C GLY A 4 8.99 -4.46 -4.92
N CYS A 5 7.85 -5.08 -5.21
CA CYS A 5 7.84 -6.33 -5.94
C CYS A 5 8.35 -6.16 -7.38
N ASN A 6 8.89 -7.22 -7.96
CA ASN A 6 9.24 -7.24 -9.38
C ASN A 6 7.97 -7.19 -10.21
N LEU A 7 7.95 -6.30 -11.21
CA LEU A 7 6.75 -6.01 -11.96
C LEU A 7 7.06 -6.00 -13.45
N GLU A 8 6.49 -6.96 -14.18
CA GLU A 8 6.60 -6.98 -15.63
C GLU A 8 5.60 -5.98 -16.23
N TYR A 9 5.94 -5.47 -17.40
CA TYR A 9 5.12 -4.45 -18.05
C TYR A 9 3.66 -4.91 -18.23
N ARG A 10 3.45 -6.18 -18.61
CA ARG A 10 2.10 -6.72 -18.81
C ARG A 10 1.25 -6.81 -17.54
N ASP A 11 1.89 -6.86 -16.37
CA ASP A 11 1.23 -6.96 -15.07
C ASP A 11 1.14 -5.60 -14.37
N MET A 12 1.74 -4.58 -14.97
CA MET A 12 1.78 -3.24 -14.41
C MET A 12 0.43 -2.55 -14.56
N GLN A 13 0.02 -1.90 -13.49
CA GLN A 13 -1.09 -0.95 -13.51
C GLN A 13 -0.54 0.46 -13.29
N VAL A 14 -1.22 1.44 -13.83
CA VAL A 14 -0.86 2.84 -13.61
C VAL A 14 -1.70 3.37 -12.47
N ASP A 15 -1.04 3.82 -11.41
CA ASP A 15 -1.70 4.47 -10.29
C ASP A 15 -1.54 5.98 -10.39
N HIS A 16 -2.64 6.71 -10.24
CA HIS A 16 -2.58 8.14 -10.04
C HIS A 16 -2.33 8.38 -8.55
N VAL A 17 -1.18 8.96 -8.22
CA VAL A 17 -0.75 9.17 -6.83
C VAL A 17 -1.79 9.97 -6.08
N ILE A 18 -2.26 11.06 -6.68
CA ILE A 18 -3.48 11.76 -6.25
C ILE A 18 -4.58 11.27 -7.18
N PRO A 19 -5.56 10.50 -6.67
CA PRO A 19 -6.58 9.90 -7.54
C PRO A 19 -7.43 10.93 -8.28
N LEU A 20 -7.83 10.59 -9.51
CA LEU A 20 -8.70 11.46 -10.31
C LEU A 20 -10.05 11.70 -9.62
N ASN A 21 -10.57 10.65 -8.96
CA ASN A 21 -11.81 10.71 -8.17
C ASN A 21 -11.50 10.44 -6.70
N GLY A 22 -10.52 11.15 -6.14
CA GLY A 22 -10.09 10.94 -4.77
C GLY A 22 -11.17 11.30 -3.74
N TRP A 23 -11.09 10.65 -2.59
CA TRP A 23 -12.00 10.90 -1.49
C TRP A 23 -11.78 12.27 -0.83
N SER A 24 -10.54 12.74 -0.77
CA SER A 24 -10.17 13.99 -0.10
C SER A 24 -9.65 15.05 -1.05
N GLU A 25 -9.11 14.66 -2.20
CA GLU A 25 -8.63 15.60 -3.21
C GLU A 25 -8.67 14.94 -4.59
N GLN A 26 -8.60 15.73 -5.64
CA GLN A 26 -8.62 15.25 -7.01
C GLN A 26 -7.28 15.55 -7.68
N GLY A 27 -6.70 14.54 -8.31
CA GLY A 27 -5.46 14.66 -9.04
C GLY A 27 -5.65 14.96 -10.52
N THR A 28 -4.53 15.07 -11.20
CA THR A 28 -4.47 15.31 -12.65
C THR A 28 -4.13 14.03 -13.39
N ASP A 29 -4.60 13.93 -14.63
CA ASP A 29 -4.27 12.82 -15.54
C ASP A 29 -3.00 13.16 -16.32
N THR A 30 -1.90 13.32 -15.59
CA THR A 30 -0.60 13.70 -16.13
C THR A 30 0.48 12.74 -15.63
N VAL A 31 1.54 12.58 -16.42
CA VAL A 31 2.62 11.62 -16.13
C VAL A 31 3.27 11.87 -14.78
N ASP A 32 3.39 13.12 -14.36
CA ASP A 32 3.96 13.49 -13.07
C ASP A 32 3.10 13.04 -11.87
N ASN A 33 1.83 12.68 -12.11
CA ASN A 33 0.94 12.11 -11.12
C ASN A 33 0.75 10.59 -11.27
N MET A 34 1.61 9.92 -12.01
CA MET A 34 1.48 8.49 -12.30
C MET A 34 2.67 7.71 -11.77
N LEU A 35 2.40 6.53 -11.20
CA LEU A 35 3.42 5.56 -10.80
C LEU A 35 2.99 4.16 -11.24
N PRO A 36 3.97 3.32 -11.63
CA PRO A 36 3.66 1.91 -11.88
C PRO A 36 3.36 1.21 -10.56
N ALA A 37 2.32 0.41 -10.54
CA ALA A 37 1.91 -0.31 -9.34
C ALA A 37 1.49 -1.73 -9.69
N CYS A 38 1.72 -2.66 -8.75
CA CYS A 38 1.14 -3.98 -8.87
C CYS A 38 -0.36 -3.90 -8.55
N ARG A 39 -1.10 -4.91 -9.01
CA ARG A 39 -2.56 -4.96 -8.83
C ARG A 39 -2.94 -4.87 -7.36
N SER A 40 -2.22 -5.57 -6.48
CA SER A 40 -2.52 -5.59 -5.05
C SER A 40 -2.41 -4.21 -4.43
N CYS A 41 -1.30 -3.50 -4.63
CA CYS A 41 -1.12 -2.16 -4.09
C CYS A 41 -2.12 -1.17 -4.69
N ASN A 42 -2.35 -1.25 -6.00
CA ASN A 42 -3.29 -0.36 -6.66
C ASN A 42 -4.72 -0.55 -6.11
N HIS A 43 -5.11 -1.80 -5.89
CA HIS A 43 -6.42 -2.13 -5.32
C HIS A 43 -6.56 -1.62 -3.88
N TYR A 44 -5.57 -1.87 -3.04
CA TYR A 44 -5.59 -1.43 -1.63
C TYR A 44 -5.58 0.09 -1.50
N LYS A 45 -4.76 0.76 -2.30
CA LYS A 45 -4.70 2.23 -2.28
C LYS A 45 -6.03 2.83 -2.72
N SER A 46 -6.67 2.26 -3.75
CA SER A 46 -7.95 2.71 -4.24
C SER A 46 -7.96 4.22 -4.48
N ARG A 47 -8.88 4.96 -3.89
CA ARG A 47 -9.07 6.41 -4.07
C ARG A 47 -8.47 7.23 -2.93
N SER A 48 -7.64 6.61 -2.11
CA SER A 48 -6.97 7.31 -1.01
C SER A 48 -5.76 8.10 -1.52
N THR A 49 -5.35 9.08 -0.74
CA THR A 49 -4.10 9.80 -0.96
C THR A 49 -2.91 8.89 -0.64
N LEU A 50 -1.69 9.34 -0.99
CA LEU A 50 -0.47 8.61 -0.64
C LEU A 50 -0.36 8.40 0.86
N GLU A 51 -0.59 9.45 1.65
CA GLU A 51 -0.51 9.36 3.12
C GLU A 51 -1.66 8.54 3.71
N GLY A 52 -2.84 8.57 3.11
CA GLY A 52 -3.95 7.69 3.48
C GLY A 52 -3.60 6.23 3.26
N PHE A 53 -2.98 5.90 2.14
CA PHE A 53 -2.50 4.55 1.85
C PHE A 53 -1.39 4.13 2.83
N ARG A 54 -0.45 5.03 3.14
CA ARG A 54 0.61 4.77 4.13
C ARG A 54 0.02 4.39 5.49
N LYS A 55 -0.99 5.11 5.94
CA LYS A 55 -1.68 4.81 7.21
C LYS A 55 -2.39 3.46 7.17
N MET A 56 -3.02 3.12 6.04
CA MET A 56 -3.66 1.82 5.86
C MET A 56 -2.65 0.67 5.98
N VAL A 57 -1.51 0.80 5.32
CA VAL A 57 -0.44 -0.23 5.38
C VAL A 57 0.12 -0.34 6.79
N ALA A 58 0.40 0.79 7.43
CA ALA A 58 0.94 0.80 8.79
C ALA A 58 -0.02 0.18 9.81
N ALA A 59 -1.32 0.27 9.58
CA ALA A 59 -2.34 -0.28 10.46
C ALA A 59 -2.59 -1.78 10.26
N MET A 60 -2.08 -2.40 9.19
CA MET A 60 -2.39 -3.80 8.87
C MET A 60 -2.12 -4.78 10.01
N PRO A 61 -0.97 -4.72 10.71
CA PRO A 61 -0.75 -5.65 11.83
C PRO A 61 -1.79 -5.50 12.94
N ASP A 62 -2.18 -4.27 13.30
CA ASP A 62 -3.19 -4.04 14.33
C ASP A 62 -4.58 -4.49 13.88
N THR A 63 -4.90 -4.28 12.61
CA THR A 63 -6.16 -4.74 12.01
C THR A 63 -6.25 -6.26 12.07
N LEU A 64 -5.17 -6.96 11.72
CA LEU A 64 -5.11 -8.42 11.79
C LEU A 64 -5.23 -8.92 13.23
N MET A 65 -4.57 -8.27 14.19
CA MET A 65 -4.67 -8.62 15.61
C MET A 65 -6.10 -8.45 16.13
N ARG A 66 -6.83 -7.49 15.61
CA ARG A 66 -8.23 -7.29 16.00
C ARG A 66 -9.17 -8.28 15.36
N ASP A 67 -9.00 -8.57 14.06
CA ASP A 67 -10.02 -9.22 13.24
C ASP A 67 -9.70 -10.65 12.82
N SER A 68 -8.44 -11.09 12.92
CA SER A 68 -8.03 -12.42 12.44
C SER A 68 -7.59 -13.32 13.57
N ASN A 69 -8.38 -14.34 13.88
CA ASN A 69 -8.00 -15.35 14.88
C ASN A 69 -6.77 -16.15 14.43
N THR A 70 -6.66 -16.43 13.14
CA THR A 70 -5.50 -17.11 12.59
C THR A 70 -4.22 -16.30 12.83
N TYR A 71 -4.27 -15.01 12.58
CA TYR A 71 -3.12 -14.13 12.82
C TYR A 71 -2.77 -14.05 14.30
N LYS A 72 -3.78 -13.88 15.18
CA LYS A 72 -3.57 -13.85 16.63
C LYS A 72 -2.86 -15.09 17.13
N ASN A 73 -3.28 -16.26 16.65
CA ASN A 73 -2.66 -17.53 17.02
C ASN A 73 -1.26 -17.67 16.46
N ALA A 74 -1.02 -17.26 15.23
CA ALA A 74 0.31 -17.27 14.64
C ALA A 74 1.30 -16.42 15.45
N VAL A 75 0.86 -15.25 15.91
CA VAL A 75 1.66 -14.40 16.80
C VAL A 75 1.91 -15.08 18.12
N ARG A 76 0.87 -15.66 18.72
CA ARG A 76 0.96 -16.35 20.03
C ARG A 76 1.96 -17.51 19.99
N PHE A 77 1.99 -18.26 18.90
CA PHE A 77 2.95 -19.37 18.71
C PHE A 77 4.32 -18.93 18.20
N GLY A 78 4.54 -17.64 18.02
CA GLY A 78 5.83 -17.13 17.56
C GLY A 78 6.12 -17.35 16.08
N LEU A 79 5.12 -17.72 15.28
CA LEU A 79 5.27 -17.96 13.85
C LEU A 79 5.25 -16.67 13.02
N VAL A 80 4.66 -15.62 13.55
CA VAL A 80 4.59 -14.30 12.96
C VAL A 80 4.97 -13.28 14.01
N ILE A 81 5.88 -12.38 13.69
CA ILE A 81 6.29 -11.29 14.57
C ILE A 81 5.82 -9.97 13.95
N PRO A 82 4.83 -9.28 14.55
CA PRO A 82 4.40 -7.98 14.05
C PRO A 82 5.54 -6.97 14.08
N ASN A 83 5.66 -6.19 13.02
CA ASN A 83 6.66 -5.15 12.92
C ASN A 83 5.97 -3.80 12.72
N LYS A 84 6.16 -2.88 13.67
CA LYS A 84 5.55 -1.55 13.65
C LYS A 84 6.54 -0.47 13.21
N LYS A 85 7.45 -0.79 12.31
CA LYS A 85 8.36 0.20 11.75
C LYS A 85 7.59 1.22 10.88
N PRO A 86 8.14 2.42 10.68
CA PRO A 86 7.55 3.37 9.74
C PRO A 86 7.45 2.77 8.34
N VAL A 87 6.36 3.05 7.65
CA VAL A 87 6.17 2.59 6.27
C VAL A 87 6.83 3.56 5.31
N VAL A 88 7.80 3.06 4.56
CA VAL A 88 8.46 3.80 3.49
C VAL A 88 8.22 3.03 2.19
N PHE A 89 7.63 3.69 1.20
CA PHE A 89 7.36 3.05 -0.06
C PHE A 89 8.62 2.87 -0.89
N TYR A 90 8.63 1.87 -1.75
CA TYR A 90 9.80 1.52 -2.53
C TYR A 90 10.29 2.70 -3.38
N PHE A 91 9.38 3.44 -4.03
CA PHE A 91 9.78 4.58 -4.86
C PHE A 91 10.42 5.70 -4.05
N GLU A 92 10.07 5.81 -2.77
CA GLU A 92 10.66 6.83 -1.87
C GLU A 92 12.09 6.48 -1.49
N GLU A 93 12.41 5.19 -1.34
CA GLU A 93 13.76 4.72 -0.98
C GLU A 93 14.73 4.78 -2.16
N ASN A 94 14.22 4.59 -3.38
CA ASN A 94 15.03 4.41 -4.59
C ASN A 94 14.92 5.61 -5.53
N ASN A 95 14.57 6.73 -5.02
CA ASN A 95 14.36 7.94 -5.80
C ASN A 95 15.61 8.79 -5.89
#